data_45a1211505cfaa6d4fccfdc1fd14f587
#
_entry.id   45a1211505cfaa6d4fccfdc1fd14f587
#
_cell.length_a   1.000
_cell.length_b   1.000
_cell.length_c   1.000
_cell.angle_alpha   90.00
_cell.angle_beta   90.00
_cell.angle_gamma   90.00
#
_symmetry.space_group_name_H-M   'P 1'
#
loop_
_entity.id
_entity.type
_entity.pdbx_description
1 polymer ?
#
loop_
_entity_poly.entity_id
_entity_poly.type
_entity_poly.pdbx_seq_one_letter_code
_entity_poly.pdbx_strand_id
1 'polypeptide(L)'
;MARYQIEAQPAAGTCHYSFSGRFPLPDPHCTPGATNPAVTQATISTTICSRGYSTSIRPPESVTAPEKVSSARAYGYTGSFHTAEYDHLISLELGGNPNDPANLWVEPNDRAGARSTFNSKDVLEDRLHSLLCSGALTLATAQQAIAEDWVAAYDTYVLGAAPAPRETSPSAVADSLGRAPSDGPAPPEG
;
A
#
# COMPACT_ATOMS: atom_id res chain seq x y z
N MET A 1 -11.84 -20.49 12.55
CA MET A 1 -11.05 -20.18 11.35
C MET A 1 -11.87 -19.24 10.50
N ALA A 2 -11.29 -18.11 10.08
CA ALA A 2 -11.93 -17.23 9.11
C ALA A 2 -12.24 -18.04 7.82
N ARG A 3 -13.46 -17.89 7.30
CA ARG A 3 -13.82 -18.51 6.02
C ARG A 3 -13.52 -17.48 4.94
N TYR A 4 -12.42 -17.69 4.20
CA TYR A 4 -12.12 -16.92 3.01
C TYR A 4 -12.92 -17.46 1.82
N GLN A 5 -13.32 -16.57 0.93
CA GLN A 5 -13.91 -16.90 -0.36
C GLN A 5 -13.07 -16.19 -1.44
N ILE A 6 -13.21 -16.64 -2.67
CA ILE A 6 -12.55 -16.00 -3.82
C ILE A 6 -13.21 -14.64 -4.05
N GLU A 7 -12.44 -13.57 -3.93
CA GLU A 7 -12.92 -12.21 -4.12
C GLU A 7 -12.79 -11.79 -5.59
N ALA A 8 -13.75 -10.96 -6.03
CA ALA A 8 -13.75 -10.42 -7.38
C ALA A 8 -12.60 -9.44 -7.57
N GLN A 9 -11.77 -9.70 -8.58
CA GLN A 9 -10.65 -8.82 -8.94
C GLN A 9 -11.12 -7.71 -9.91
N PRO A 10 -10.36 -6.60 -10.07
CA PRO A 10 -10.62 -5.61 -11.10
C PRO A 10 -10.71 -6.23 -12.50
N ALA A 11 -11.39 -5.55 -13.43
CA ALA A 11 -11.56 -6.05 -14.79
C ALA A 11 -10.21 -6.19 -15.52
N ALA A 12 -10.13 -7.10 -16.48
CA ALA A 12 -8.89 -7.35 -17.22
C ALA A 12 -8.37 -6.08 -17.92
N GLY A 13 -7.09 -5.76 -17.72
CA GLY A 13 -6.40 -4.64 -18.34
C GLY A 13 -6.78 -3.26 -17.79
N THR A 14 -7.42 -3.20 -16.61
CA THR A 14 -7.80 -1.91 -16.00
C THR A 14 -6.78 -1.39 -14.97
N CYS A 15 -5.84 -2.22 -14.54
CA CYS A 15 -4.80 -1.86 -13.57
C CYS A 15 -3.44 -1.73 -14.26
N HIS A 16 -2.62 -0.78 -13.82
CA HIS A 16 -1.36 -0.46 -14.47
C HIS A 16 -0.23 -0.38 -13.44
N TYR A 17 0.85 -1.13 -13.69
CA TYR A 17 2.08 -0.96 -12.94
C TYR A 17 2.71 0.40 -13.21
N SER A 18 3.34 0.98 -12.19
CA SER A 18 4.43 1.92 -12.35
C SER A 18 5.73 1.28 -11.88
N PHE A 19 6.87 1.89 -12.20
CA PHE A 19 8.17 1.36 -11.84
C PHE A 19 9.10 2.46 -11.33
N SER A 20 9.72 2.23 -10.19
CA SER A 20 10.87 3.00 -9.73
C SER A 20 12.15 2.19 -10.02
N GLY A 21 12.81 2.50 -11.14
CA GLY A 21 13.88 1.64 -11.66
C GLY A 21 13.38 0.24 -12.01
N ARG A 22 13.86 -0.78 -11.28
CA ARG A 22 13.41 -2.19 -11.45
C ARG A 22 12.27 -2.58 -10.53
N PHE A 23 11.92 -1.74 -9.57
CA PHE A 23 10.95 -2.04 -8.53
C PHE A 23 9.52 -1.75 -9.02
N PRO A 24 8.64 -2.76 -9.07
CA PRO A 24 7.26 -2.56 -9.47
C PRO A 24 6.47 -1.89 -8.35
N LEU A 25 5.59 -0.97 -8.72
CA LEU A 25 4.61 -0.35 -7.84
C LEU A 25 3.22 -0.72 -8.34
N PRO A 26 2.28 -1.07 -7.46
CA PRO A 26 0.91 -1.35 -7.87
C PRO A 26 0.18 -0.09 -8.34
N ASP A 27 -0.92 -0.30 -9.04
CA ASP A 27 -1.84 0.78 -9.40
C ASP A 27 -2.59 1.26 -8.16
N PRO A 28 -2.47 2.52 -7.73
CA PRO A 28 -3.13 3.02 -6.54
C PRO A 28 -4.66 3.08 -6.67
N HIS A 29 -5.22 3.00 -7.87
CA HIS A 29 -6.67 2.89 -8.07
C HIS A 29 -7.18 1.46 -7.90
N CYS A 30 -6.35 0.46 -8.20
CA CYS A 30 -6.70 -0.95 -8.05
C CYS A 30 -6.28 -1.51 -6.68
N THR A 31 -5.09 -1.15 -6.23
CA THR A 31 -4.48 -1.67 -5.01
C THR A 31 -3.95 -0.51 -4.16
N PRO A 32 -4.84 0.31 -3.57
CA PRO A 32 -4.45 1.41 -2.69
C PRO A 32 -3.90 0.96 -1.33
N GLY A 33 -4.03 -0.32 -1.03
CA GLY A 33 -3.80 -0.89 0.29
C GLY A 33 -5.06 -0.87 1.17
N ALA A 34 -5.40 -2.02 1.73
CA ALA A 34 -6.49 -2.16 2.68
C ALA A 34 -5.99 -2.77 3.99
N THR A 35 -6.50 -2.29 5.11
CA THR A 35 -6.10 -2.72 6.44
C THR A 35 -7.09 -3.72 7.04
N ASN A 36 -6.59 -4.58 7.92
CA ASN A 36 -7.41 -5.48 8.73
C ASN A 36 -7.96 -4.74 9.95
N PRO A 37 -9.28 -4.56 10.10
CA PRO A 37 -9.86 -3.82 11.21
C PRO A 37 -9.62 -4.46 12.59
N ALA A 38 -9.25 -5.73 12.65
CA ALA A 38 -8.87 -6.39 13.90
C ALA A 38 -7.48 -5.94 14.41
N VAL A 39 -6.66 -5.33 13.54
CA VAL A 39 -5.32 -4.84 13.87
C VAL A 39 -5.36 -3.33 14.07
N THR A 40 -5.24 -2.92 15.30
CA THR A 40 -5.19 -1.50 15.71
C THR A 40 -3.92 -1.26 16.55
N GLN A 41 -3.52 -0.02 16.75
CA GLN A 41 -2.38 0.29 17.62
C GLN A 41 -2.52 -0.33 19.03
N ALA A 42 -3.74 -0.45 19.53
CA ALA A 42 -4.01 -1.05 20.84
C ALA A 42 -3.91 -2.59 20.83
N THR A 43 -4.07 -3.24 19.67
CA THR A 43 -4.09 -4.70 19.55
C THR A 43 -2.81 -5.28 18.94
N ILE A 44 -1.81 -4.48 18.54
CA ILE A 44 -0.60 -4.98 17.86
C ILE A 44 0.12 -6.07 18.67
N SER A 45 0.19 -5.94 20.00
CA SER A 45 0.86 -6.92 20.88
C SER A 45 0.21 -8.30 20.90
N THR A 46 -1.10 -8.38 20.68
CA THR A 46 -1.89 -9.62 20.64
C THR A 46 -2.22 -10.09 19.23
N THR A 47 -1.87 -9.30 18.23
CA THR A 47 -2.06 -9.59 16.81
C THR A 47 -0.69 -9.69 16.11
N ILE A 48 -0.33 -8.73 15.31
CA ILE A 48 0.84 -8.77 14.41
C ILE A 48 2.18 -8.96 15.12
N CYS A 49 2.35 -8.48 16.34
CA CYS A 49 3.54 -8.73 17.14
C CYS A 49 3.48 -10.05 17.94
N SER A 50 2.40 -10.82 17.80
CA SER A 50 2.25 -12.15 18.39
C SER A 50 2.69 -13.21 17.38
N ARG A 51 3.55 -14.12 17.81
CA ARG A 51 4.08 -15.19 16.95
C ARG A 51 2.97 -16.00 16.29
N GLY A 52 3.04 -16.16 14.98
CA GLY A 52 2.13 -16.98 14.20
C GLY A 52 0.81 -16.31 13.80
N TYR A 53 0.57 -15.05 14.20
CA TYR A 53 -0.65 -14.34 13.84
C TYR A 53 -0.81 -14.23 12.33
N SER A 54 0.19 -13.71 11.60
CA SER A 54 0.15 -13.54 10.14
C SER A 54 -0.12 -14.86 9.41
N THR A 55 0.50 -15.95 9.88
CA THR A 55 0.22 -17.31 9.35
C THR A 55 -1.22 -17.74 9.62
N SER A 56 -1.78 -17.42 10.80
CA SER A 56 -3.13 -17.85 11.19
C SER A 56 -4.25 -17.16 10.40
N ILE A 57 -3.98 -16.00 9.84
CA ILE A 57 -4.92 -15.20 9.04
C ILE A 57 -4.64 -15.25 7.53
N ARG A 58 -3.62 -15.97 7.09
CA ARG A 58 -3.30 -16.08 5.66
C ARG A 58 -4.37 -16.93 4.96
N PRO A 59 -4.95 -16.43 3.84
CA PRO A 59 -5.89 -17.22 3.05
C PRO A 59 -5.22 -18.47 2.47
N PRO A 60 -5.96 -19.59 2.32
CA PRO A 60 -5.43 -20.80 1.73
C PRO A 60 -5.20 -20.63 0.21
N GLU A 61 -4.28 -21.40 -0.35
CA GLU A 61 -3.96 -21.37 -1.77
C GLU A 61 -5.17 -21.64 -2.68
N SER A 62 -6.13 -22.44 -2.23
CA SER A 62 -7.40 -22.67 -2.96
C SER A 62 -8.23 -21.41 -3.19
N VAL A 63 -7.98 -20.34 -2.42
CA VAL A 63 -8.58 -19.01 -2.58
C VAL A 63 -7.63 -18.12 -3.38
N THR A 64 -6.37 -18.04 -2.99
CA THR A 64 -5.42 -17.08 -3.57
C THR A 64 -4.93 -17.46 -4.98
N ALA A 65 -4.89 -18.76 -5.34
CA ALA A 65 -4.44 -19.16 -6.68
C ALA A 65 -5.36 -18.65 -7.82
N PRO A 66 -6.71 -18.82 -7.78
CA PRO A 66 -7.58 -18.23 -8.78
C PRO A 66 -7.60 -16.70 -8.75
N GLU A 67 -7.44 -16.07 -7.58
CA GLU A 67 -7.32 -14.63 -7.46
C GLU A 67 -6.04 -14.10 -8.12
N LYS A 68 -4.89 -14.76 -7.92
CA LYS A 68 -3.63 -14.43 -8.60
C LYS A 68 -3.80 -14.40 -10.13
N VAL A 69 -4.49 -15.40 -10.69
CA VAL A 69 -4.76 -15.46 -12.13
C VAL A 69 -5.62 -14.28 -12.59
N SER A 70 -6.62 -13.92 -11.81
CA SER A 70 -7.52 -12.81 -12.13
C SER A 70 -6.84 -11.46 -11.96
N SER A 71 -6.05 -11.27 -10.91
CA SER A 71 -5.21 -10.08 -10.69
C SER A 71 -4.18 -9.91 -11.80
N ALA A 72 -3.53 -11.00 -12.24
CA ALA A 72 -2.61 -10.96 -13.38
C ALA A 72 -3.29 -10.45 -14.66
N ARG A 73 -4.53 -10.85 -14.90
CA ARG A 73 -5.32 -10.33 -16.05
C ARG A 73 -5.65 -8.86 -15.87
N ALA A 74 -6.03 -8.44 -14.63
CA ALA A 74 -6.33 -7.05 -14.33
C ALA A 74 -5.13 -6.14 -14.61
N TYR A 75 -3.94 -6.57 -14.20
CA TYR A 75 -2.67 -5.85 -14.40
C TYR A 75 -2.01 -6.08 -15.78
N GLY A 76 -2.59 -6.90 -16.65
CA GLY A 76 -1.99 -7.24 -17.95
C GLY A 76 -0.64 -7.98 -17.81
N TYR A 77 -0.42 -8.71 -16.71
CA TYR A 77 0.80 -9.46 -16.48
C TYR A 77 0.87 -10.68 -17.40
N THR A 78 1.91 -10.75 -18.20
CA THR A 78 2.14 -11.84 -19.19
C THR A 78 3.35 -12.70 -18.85
N GLY A 79 4.05 -12.41 -17.74
CA GLY A 79 5.20 -13.17 -17.27
C GLY A 79 4.82 -14.52 -16.67
N SER A 80 5.84 -15.28 -16.27
CA SER A 80 5.65 -16.55 -15.56
C SER A 80 5.21 -16.31 -14.13
N PHE A 81 4.22 -17.07 -13.64
CA PHE A 81 3.82 -17.03 -12.23
C PHE A 81 4.90 -17.55 -11.25
N HIS A 82 5.97 -18.18 -11.77
CA HIS A 82 7.16 -18.51 -10.98
C HIS A 82 8.07 -17.31 -10.71
N THR A 83 7.86 -16.20 -11.42
CA THR A 83 8.60 -14.94 -11.28
C THR A 83 7.70 -13.80 -10.82
N ALA A 84 6.59 -14.12 -10.21
CA ALA A 84 5.67 -13.17 -9.58
C ALA A 84 4.99 -13.83 -8.40
N GLU A 85 4.64 -13.06 -7.41
CA GLU A 85 3.80 -13.50 -6.31
C GLU A 85 2.41 -12.83 -6.34
N TYR A 86 1.47 -13.35 -5.58
CA TYR A 86 0.22 -12.68 -5.27
C TYR A 86 0.39 -12.11 -3.88
N ASP A 87 0.76 -10.85 -3.85
CA ASP A 87 1.30 -10.22 -2.67
C ASP A 87 0.36 -9.18 -2.06
N HIS A 88 0.50 -8.98 -0.75
CA HIS A 88 -0.20 -7.94 0.01
C HIS A 88 0.60 -6.64 -0.04
N LEU A 89 0.04 -5.55 -0.58
CA LEU A 89 0.70 -4.25 -0.55
C LEU A 89 1.02 -3.82 0.89
N ILE A 90 0.05 -3.88 1.78
CA ILE A 90 0.28 -3.80 3.21
C ILE A 90 0.36 -5.23 3.72
N SER A 91 1.53 -5.68 4.14
CA SER A 91 1.72 -7.08 4.54
C SER A 91 0.86 -7.48 5.74
N LEU A 92 0.63 -8.79 5.88
CA LEU A 92 -0.14 -9.32 7.01
C LEU A 92 0.50 -9.00 8.36
N GLU A 93 1.81 -8.89 8.41
CA GLU A 93 2.57 -8.53 9.61
C GLU A 93 2.57 -7.03 9.93
N LEU A 94 2.10 -6.22 8.99
CA LEU A 94 1.78 -4.81 9.19
C LEU A 94 0.27 -4.55 9.31
N GLY A 95 -0.54 -5.60 9.45
CA GLY A 95 -1.98 -5.50 9.63
C GLY A 95 -2.74 -5.19 8.34
N GLY A 96 -2.23 -5.59 7.20
CA GLY A 96 -2.96 -5.55 5.94
C GLY A 96 -4.17 -6.51 5.94
N ASN A 97 -5.18 -6.19 5.15
CA ASN A 97 -6.33 -7.05 4.98
C ASN A 97 -5.92 -8.33 4.23
N PRO A 98 -6.21 -9.51 4.77
CA PRO A 98 -5.70 -10.76 4.22
C PRO A 98 -6.31 -11.17 2.89
N ASN A 99 -7.51 -10.68 2.52
CA ASN A 99 -8.20 -11.14 1.30
C ASN A 99 -8.94 -10.02 0.55
N ASP A 100 -8.63 -8.76 0.81
CA ASP A 100 -9.23 -7.65 0.08
C ASP A 100 -8.44 -7.41 -1.22
N PRO A 101 -9.08 -7.44 -2.41
CA PRO A 101 -8.41 -7.13 -3.68
C PRO A 101 -7.74 -5.75 -3.71
N ALA A 102 -8.23 -4.79 -2.91
CA ALA A 102 -7.60 -3.48 -2.74
C ALA A 102 -6.25 -3.54 -2.00
N ASN A 103 -5.88 -4.69 -1.45
CA ASN A 103 -4.60 -4.93 -0.77
C ASN A 103 -3.75 -5.99 -1.47
N LEU A 104 -4.26 -6.66 -2.49
CA LEU A 104 -3.60 -7.80 -3.13
C LEU A 104 -3.37 -7.53 -4.62
N TRP A 105 -2.18 -7.86 -5.09
CA TRP A 105 -1.81 -7.69 -6.49
C TRP A 105 -0.82 -8.75 -6.95
N VAL A 106 -0.74 -8.98 -8.26
CA VAL A 106 0.34 -9.80 -8.81
C VAL A 106 1.61 -8.96 -8.87
N GLU A 107 2.55 -9.21 -7.98
CA GLU A 107 3.83 -8.52 -7.89
C GLU A 107 4.88 -9.22 -8.73
N PRO A 108 5.41 -8.59 -9.79
CA PRO A 108 6.57 -9.11 -10.51
C PRO A 108 7.80 -9.13 -9.62
N ASN A 109 8.59 -10.19 -9.70
CA ASN A 109 9.85 -10.29 -8.96
C ASN A 109 10.85 -9.21 -9.44
N ASP A 110 11.38 -8.44 -8.51
CA ASP A 110 12.34 -7.36 -8.78
C ASP A 110 13.78 -7.84 -8.96
N ARG A 111 14.05 -9.15 -8.76
CA ARG A 111 15.37 -9.77 -8.88
C ARG A 111 15.48 -10.61 -10.14
N ALA A 112 16.27 -10.12 -11.11
CA ALA A 112 16.50 -10.84 -12.37
C ALA A 112 17.06 -12.24 -12.11
N GLY A 113 16.43 -13.27 -12.71
CA GLY A 113 16.85 -14.65 -12.63
C GLY A 113 16.58 -15.36 -11.30
N ALA A 114 15.98 -14.70 -10.33
CA ALA A 114 15.57 -15.35 -9.10
C ALA A 114 14.40 -16.32 -9.37
N ARG A 115 14.54 -17.56 -8.90
CA ARG A 115 13.47 -18.55 -8.88
C ARG A 115 12.63 -18.48 -7.60
N SER A 116 12.91 -17.46 -6.77
CA SER A 116 12.27 -17.20 -5.50
C SER A 116 11.27 -16.07 -5.67
N THR A 117 10.16 -16.16 -5.00
CA THR A 117 9.18 -15.06 -4.83
C THR A 117 9.62 -14.05 -3.78
N PHE A 118 10.86 -14.12 -3.27
CA PHE A 118 11.38 -13.14 -2.31
C PHE A 118 11.82 -11.87 -3.02
N ASN A 119 11.13 -10.78 -2.74
CA ASN A 119 11.31 -9.46 -3.29
C ASN A 119 12.05 -8.51 -2.33
N SER A 120 12.43 -7.32 -2.81
CA SER A 120 13.00 -6.29 -1.95
C SER A 120 11.95 -5.74 -0.98
N LYS A 121 10.68 -5.79 -1.34
CA LYS A 121 9.56 -5.39 -0.50
C LYS A 121 9.45 -6.24 0.77
N ASP A 122 9.74 -7.56 0.72
CA ASP A 122 9.78 -8.43 1.91
C ASP A 122 10.80 -7.94 2.96
N VAL A 123 11.96 -7.42 2.51
CA VAL A 123 12.97 -6.86 3.42
C VAL A 123 12.44 -5.60 4.12
N LEU A 124 11.68 -4.78 3.41
CA LEU A 124 11.03 -3.61 4.00
C LEU A 124 9.94 -4.02 5.00
N GLU A 125 9.14 -5.01 4.68
CA GLU A 125 8.09 -5.53 5.56
C GLU A 125 8.66 -5.99 6.91
N ASP A 126 9.66 -6.88 6.86
CA ASP A 126 10.40 -7.34 8.06
C ASP A 126 10.95 -6.16 8.87
N ARG A 127 11.51 -5.15 8.19
CA ARG A 127 12.08 -3.97 8.85
C ARG A 127 11.01 -3.12 9.52
N LEU A 128 9.92 -2.81 8.82
CA LEU A 128 8.81 -2.02 9.37
C LEU A 128 8.14 -2.76 10.54
N HIS A 129 7.92 -4.08 10.40
CA HIS A 129 7.38 -4.92 11.46
C HIS A 129 8.26 -4.88 12.73
N SER A 130 9.58 -5.03 12.57
CA SER A 130 10.53 -4.91 13.68
C SER A 130 10.46 -3.56 14.39
N LEU A 131 10.42 -2.45 13.63
CA LEU A 131 10.31 -1.10 14.16
C LEU A 131 8.97 -0.87 14.87
N LEU A 132 7.88 -1.38 14.31
CA LEU A 132 6.54 -1.30 14.87
C LEU A 132 6.45 -2.07 16.20
N CYS A 133 6.91 -3.32 16.22
CA CYS A 133 6.82 -4.17 17.41
C CYS A 133 7.80 -3.76 18.52
N SER A 134 8.87 -3.03 18.21
CA SER A 134 9.73 -2.38 19.20
C SER A 134 9.19 -1.05 19.72
N GLY A 135 8.11 -0.52 19.13
CA GLY A 135 7.55 0.78 19.48
C GLY A 135 8.27 1.98 18.85
N ALA A 136 9.22 1.74 17.93
CA ALA A 136 9.93 2.80 17.22
C ALA A 136 9.09 3.46 16.11
N LEU A 137 8.05 2.77 15.62
CA LEU A 137 7.06 3.30 14.68
C LEU A 137 5.64 3.04 15.19
N THR A 138 4.70 3.89 14.77
CA THR A 138 3.27 3.62 14.95
C THR A 138 2.75 2.72 13.82
N LEU A 139 1.64 2.01 14.08
CA LEU A 139 0.97 1.20 13.07
C LEU A 139 0.59 2.03 11.83
N ALA A 140 -0.02 3.20 12.05
CA ALA A 140 -0.42 4.09 10.98
C ALA A 140 0.78 4.54 10.12
N THR A 141 1.91 4.88 10.75
CA THR A 141 3.13 5.29 10.01
C THR A 141 3.68 4.14 9.17
N ALA A 142 3.73 2.92 9.70
CA ALA A 142 4.22 1.77 8.95
C ALA A 142 3.31 1.42 7.76
N GLN A 143 2.00 1.40 7.98
CA GLN A 143 1.00 1.13 6.93
C GLN A 143 1.01 2.20 5.84
N GLN A 144 1.06 3.46 6.22
CA GLN A 144 1.11 4.57 5.26
C GLN A 144 2.39 4.52 4.42
N ALA A 145 3.54 4.29 5.04
CA ALA A 145 4.82 4.25 4.33
C ALA A 145 4.85 3.20 3.23
N ILE A 146 4.40 1.96 3.52
CA ILE A 146 4.41 0.87 2.53
C ILE A 146 3.30 1.03 1.47
N ALA A 147 2.15 1.62 1.81
CA ALA A 147 1.04 1.77 0.88
C ALA A 147 1.21 2.95 -0.09
N GLU A 148 1.81 4.07 0.36
CA GLU A 148 2.00 5.24 -0.49
C GLU A 148 3.09 5.02 -1.55
N ASP A 149 4.27 4.56 -1.12
CA ASP A 149 5.40 4.24 -1.99
C ASP A 149 6.38 3.34 -1.23
N TRP A 150 6.25 2.02 -1.42
CA TRP A 150 7.10 1.06 -0.75
C TRP A 150 8.58 1.21 -1.13
N VAL A 151 8.90 1.73 -2.32
CA VAL A 151 10.29 1.93 -2.75
C VAL A 151 10.92 3.09 -1.98
N ALA A 152 10.23 4.22 -1.85
CA ALA A 152 10.69 5.34 -1.02
C ALA A 152 10.79 4.94 0.46
N ALA A 153 9.86 4.10 0.94
CA ALA A 153 9.93 3.53 2.27
C ALA A 153 11.14 2.61 2.45
N TYR A 154 11.46 1.78 1.45
CA TYR A 154 12.65 0.93 1.44
C TYR A 154 13.94 1.76 1.55
N ASP A 155 14.06 2.81 0.75
CA ASP A 155 15.20 3.72 0.81
C ASP A 155 15.35 4.34 2.20
N THR A 156 14.23 4.75 2.81
CA THR A 156 14.22 5.38 4.14
C THR A 156 14.54 4.40 5.27
N TYR A 157 13.84 3.28 5.32
CA TYR A 157 13.88 2.39 6.51
C TYR A 157 14.88 1.26 6.40
N VAL A 158 15.27 0.87 5.18
CA VAL A 158 16.24 -0.20 4.94
C VAL A 158 17.62 0.37 4.61
N LEU A 159 17.69 1.34 3.66
CA LEU A 159 18.96 1.91 3.23
C LEU A 159 19.41 3.12 4.08
N GLY A 160 18.54 3.68 4.92
CA GLY A 160 18.86 4.81 5.77
C GLY A 160 18.95 6.15 5.03
N ALA A 161 18.33 6.26 3.85
CA ALA A 161 18.23 7.52 3.13
C ALA A 161 17.33 8.51 3.88
N ALA A 162 17.67 9.80 3.82
CA ALA A 162 16.78 10.83 4.33
C ALA A 162 15.47 10.82 3.54
N PRO A 163 14.29 10.92 4.19
CA PRO A 163 13.03 10.99 3.47
C PRO A 163 13.04 12.17 2.49
N ALA A 164 12.56 11.95 1.26
CA ALA A 164 12.42 13.01 0.29
C ALA A 164 11.51 14.12 0.84
N PRO A 165 11.82 15.41 0.57
CA PRO A 165 10.95 16.50 0.95
C PRO A 165 9.56 16.26 0.35
N ARG A 166 8.51 16.28 1.17
CA ARG A 166 7.14 16.25 0.65
C ARG A 166 6.93 17.52 -0.17
N GLU A 167 6.63 17.36 -1.44
CA GLU A 167 6.15 18.49 -2.24
C GLU A 167 4.80 18.92 -1.64
N THR A 168 4.81 20.04 -0.92
CA THR A 168 3.58 20.71 -0.51
C THR A 168 2.95 21.27 -1.78
N SER A 169 1.90 20.64 -2.28
CA SER A 169 1.09 21.19 -3.37
C SER A 169 0.71 22.64 -3.06
N PRO A 170 0.99 23.60 -3.94
CA PRO A 170 0.72 25.02 -3.69
C PRO A 170 -0.75 25.39 -3.93
N SER A 171 -1.69 24.66 -3.37
CA SER A 171 -3.13 24.83 -3.66
C SER A 171 -4.01 25.14 -2.44
N ALA A 172 -3.51 25.90 -1.47
CA ALA A 172 -4.34 26.33 -0.33
C ALA A 172 -4.06 27.74 0.21
N VAL A 173 -3.42 28.65 -0.52
CA VAL A 173 -3.11 30.00 -0.03
C VAL A 173 -3.69 31.12 -0.90
N ALA A 174 -4.60 30.86 -1.84
CA ALA A 174 -5.13 31.87 -2.75
C ALA A 174 -6.53 32.42 -2.39
N ASP A 175 -7.11 32.08 -1.22
CA ASP A 175 -8.49 32.53 -0.94
C ASP A 175 -8.68 33.33 0.37
N SER A 176 -7.64 34.02 0.86
CA SER A 176 -7.77 34.88 2.04
C SER A 176 -7.23 36.30 1.87
N LEU A 177 -7.05 36.78 0.63
CA LEU A 177 -6.80 38.21 0.41
C LEU A 177 -8.10 38.91 0.04
N GLY A 178 -8.63 39.57 1.06
CA GLY A 178 -9.83 40.31 1.16
C GLY A 178 -10.32 41.08 -0.07
N ARG A 179 -11.56 40.85 -0.38
CA ARG A 179 -12.40 41.75 -1.20
C ARG A 179 -12.63 43.02 -0.39
N ALA A 180 -11.98 44.11 -0.81
CA ALA A 180 -12.30 45.46 -0.29
C ALA A 180 -13.74 45.84 -0.67
N PRO A 181 -14.51 46.53 0.19
CA PRO A 181 -15.82 47.04 -0.16
C PRO A 181 -15.68 48.20 -1.14
N SER A 182 -16.42 48.11 -2.24
CA SER A 182 -16.57 49.21 -3.20
C SER A 182 -17.56 50.23 -2.62
N ASP A 183 -17.04 51.42 -2.28
CA ASP A 183 -17.86 52.60 -2.02
C ASP A 183 -18.63 53.00 -3.28
N GLY A 184 -19.97 52.87 -3.25
CA GLY A 184 -20.86 53.40 -4.26
C GLY A 184 -21.13 54.88 -4.00
N PRO A 185 -21.33 55.71 -5.06
CA PRO A 185 -21.57 57.15 -4.92
C PRO A 185 -22.98 57.43 -4.36
N ALA A 186 -23.05 58.46 -3.51
CA ALA A 186 -24.28 58.98 -2.93
C ALA A 186 -25.24 59.60 -3.97
N PRO A 187 -26.54 59.52 -3.81
CA PRO A 187 -27.50 60.20 -4.70
C PRO A 187 -27.57 61.71 -4.44
N PRO A 188 -27.87 62.50 -5.48
CA PRO A 188 -28.00 63.96 -5.34
C PRO A 188 -29.32 64.34 -4.63
N GLU A 189 -29.21 65.30 -3.72
CA GLU A 189 -30.37 65.98 -3.14
C GLU A 189 -30.96 66.97 -4.17
N GLY A 190 -32.28 66.97 -4.29
CA GLY A 190 -33.13 67.88 -5.03
C GLY A 190 -34.59 67.71 -4.64
#